data_c393e1593596eb4bb0ad12a8d9f41114
#
_entry.id   c393e1593596eb4bb0ad12a8d9f41114
#
_cell.length_a   1.000
_cell.length_b   1.000
_cell.length_c   1.000
_cell.angle_alpha   90.00
_cell.angle_beta   90.00
_cell.angle_gamma   90.00
#
_symmetry.space_group_name_H-M   'P 1'
#
loop_
_entity.id
_entity.type
_entity.pdbx_description
1 polymer ?
#
loop_
_entity_poly.entity_id
_entity_poly.type
_entity_poly.pdbx_seq_one_letter_code
_entity_poly.pdbx_strand_id
1 'polypeptide(L)'
;MRRRDVLIGGAGIAAAGAAWGLTPRAALNLVGDVKLADIVPERFGRWVSEPSDKLVQPKTEGKLADRLYSDTLTRIYTQAGTGEAVMMLMAYGSTQSDLLQLHRPETCYPAFGFRIERSAAVRLDIGHRALPARELLAVGPARH
;
A
#
# COMPACT_ATOMS: atom_id res chain seq x y z
N MET A 1 -34.61 34.42 13.70
CA MET A 1 -34.41 32.99 13.41
C MET A 1 -35.77 32.34 13.29
N ARG A 2 -36.03 31.64 12.20
CA ARG A 2 -37.28 30.88 12.02
C ARG A 2 -37.18 29.55 12.79
N ARG A 3 -38.29 29.08 13.34
CA ARG A 3 -38.34 27.80 14.06
C ARG A 3 -37.74 26.63 13.25
N ARG A 4 -37.97 26.69 11.92
CA ARG A 4 -37.42 25.72 10.98
C ARG A 4 -35.86 25.70 10.98
N ASP A 5 -35.23 26.88 11.03
CA ASP A 5 -33.76 27.01 10.97
C ASP A 5 -33.10 26.40 12.22
N VAL A 6 -33.78 26.56 13.39
CA VAL A 6 -33.32 25.94 14.66
C VAL A 6 -33.46 24.42 14.61
N LEU A 7 -34.55 23.89 14.04
CA LEU A 7 -34.74 22.45 13.90
C LEU A 7 -33.74 21.83 12.92
N ILE A 8 -33.48 22.46 11.78
CA ILE A 8 -32.49 22.00 10.81
C ILE A 8 -31.09 22.03 11.42
N GLY A 9 -30.72 23.13 12.10
CA GLY A 9 -29.44 23.25 12.78
C GLY A 9 -29.25 22.18 13.89
N GLY A 10 -30.28 21.98 14.71
CA GLY A 10 -30.26 20.93 15.74
C GLY A 10 -30.13 19.53 15.19
N ALA A 11 -30.87 19.21 14.11
CA ALA A 11 -30.77 17.93 13.44
C ALA A 11 -29.37 17.73 12.81
N GLY A 12 -28.77 18.77 12.24
CA GLY A 12 -27.42 18.74 11.69
C GLY A 12 -26.35 18.44 12.76
N ILE A 13 -26.45 19.12 13.91
CA ILE A 13 -25.53 18.88 15.06
C ILE A 13 -25.70 17.45 15.59
N ALA A 14 -26.94 16.96 15.74
CA ALA A 14 -27.22 15.61 16.19
C ALA A 14 -26.64 14.56 15.20
N ALA A 15 -26.82 14.76 13.90
CA ALA A 15 -26.28 13.89 12.89
C ALA A 15 -24.75 13.89 12.87
N ALA A 16 -24.11 15.03 13.00
CA ALA A 16 -22.66 15.17 13.10
C ALA A 16 -22.11 14.49 14.35
N GLY A 17 -22.78 14.65 15.49
CA GLY A 17 -22.42 13.97 16.74
C GLY A 17 -22.55 12.47 16.65
N ALA A 18 -23.62 11.97 16.02
CA ALA A 18 -23.84 10.55 15.78
C ALA A 18 -22.77 9.97 14.84
N ALA A 19 -22.48 10.66 13.73
CA ALA A 19 -21.43 10.26 12.80
C ALA A 19 -20.06 10.21 13.49
N TRP A 20 -19.73 11.22 14.29
CA TRP A 20 -18.48 11.23 15.06
C TRP A 20 -18.41 10.09 16.07
N GLY A 21 -19.51 9.79 16.77
CA GLY A 21 -19.59 8.69 17.76
C GLY A 21 -19.51 7.30 17.14
N LEU A 22 -20.05 7.14 15.92
CA LEU A 22 -20.07 5.88 15.18
C LEU A 22 -18.81 5.65 14.34
N THR A 23 -17.93 6.63 14.21
CA THR A 23 -16.68 6.47 13.46
C THR A 23 -15.78 5.45 14.18
N PRO A 24 -15.43 4.32 13.55
CA PRO A 24 -14.52 3.35 14.14
C PRO A 24 -13.14 3.97 14.39
N ARG A 25 -12.68 3.94 15.64
CA ARG A 25 -11.36 4.45 16.04
C ARG A 25 -10.39 3.34 16.41
N ALA A 26 -10.85 2.09 16.37
CA ALA A 26 -10.01 0.95 16.68
C ALA A 26 -9.04 0.69 15.52
N ALA A 27 -7.75 0.75 15.80
CA ALA A 27 -6.73 0.25 14.90
C ALA A 27 -6.76 -1.29 14.94
N LEU A 28 -7.05 -1.93 13.80
CA LEU A 28 -6.98 -3.38 13.67
C LEU A 28 -5.54 -3.76 13.35
N ASN A 29 -4.74 -4.02 14.38
CA ASN A 29 -3.41 -4.57 14.19
C ASN A 29 -3.51 -6.09 14.03
N LEU A 30 -3.67 -6.55 12.77
CA LEU A 30 -3.82 -7.97 12.44
C LEU A 30 -2.49 -8.74 12.51
N VAL A 31 -1.36 -8.03 12.45
CA VAL A 31 -0.02 -8.63 12.47
C VAL A 31 0.58 -8.59 13.88
N GLY A 32 -0.01 -7.82 14.79
CA GLY A 32 0.52 -7.63 16.14
C GLY A 32 1.86 -6.87 16.12
N ASP A 33 2.78 -7.28 16.99
CA ASP A 33 4.12 -6.68 17.09
C ASP A 33 5.15 -7.36 16.17
N VAL A 34 4.71 -8.28 15.31
CA VAL A 34 5.60 -9.01 14.40
C VAL A 34 5.96 -8.11 13.21
N LYS A 35 7.23 -8.05 12.89
CA LYS A 35 7.72 -7.29 11.73
C LYS A 35 7.50 -8.06 10.43
N LEU A 36 7.22 -7.34 9.34
CA LEU A 36 7.14 -7.95 8.01
C LEU A 36 8.44 -8.70 7.65
N ALA A 37 9.57 -8.19 8.08
CA ALA A 37 10.87 -8.80 7.88
C ALA A 37 10.99 -10.21 8.50
N ASP A 38 10.29 -10.46 9.59
CA ASP A 38 10.31 -11.74 10.30
C ASP A 38 9.36 -12.78 9.68
N ILE A 39 8.31 -12.31 9.01
CA ILE A 39 7.31 -13.17 8.37
C ILE A 39 7.74 -13.59 6.97
N VAL A 40 8.35 -12.66 6.24
CA VAL A 40 8.71 -12.87 4.84
C VAL A 40 10.05 -13.59 4.75
N PRO A 41 10.13 -14.78 4.13
CA PRO A 41 11.37 -15.54 4.07
C PRO A 41 12.42 -14.85 3.20
N GLU A 42 13.68 -14.91 3.62
CA GLU A 42 14.81 -14.41 2.83
C GLU A 42 15.13 -15.32 1.63
N ARG A 43 14.64 -16.53 1.66
CA ARG A 43 14.84 -17.53 0.60
C ARG A 43 13.58 -18.33 0.36
N PHE A 44 13.22 -18.49 -0.90
CA PHE A 44 12.15 -19.42 -1.31
C PHE A 44 12.49 -20.05 -2.67
N GLY A 45 12.52 -21.37 -2.69
CA GLY A 45 12.95 -22.11 -3.87
C GLY A 45 14.34 -21.68 -4.34
N ARG A 46 14.44 -21.18 -5.58
CA ARG A 46 15.71 -20.73 -6.18
C ARG A 46 15.94 -19.21 -6.01
N TRP A 47 15.04 -18.51 -5.34
CA TRP A 47 15.12 -17.08 -5.09
C TRP A 47 15.77 -16.80 -3.73
N VAL A 48 16.72 -15.89 -3.73
CA VAL A 48 17.45 -15.46 -2.54
C VAL A 48 17.40 -13.95 -2.48
N SER A 49 17.02 -13.41 -1.31
CA SER A 49 17.06 -11.97 -1.11
C SER A 49 18.49 -11.51 -0.82
N GLU A 50 18.88 -10.42 -1.47
CA GLU A 50 20.11 -9.71 -1.12
C GLU A 50 19.81 -8.63 -0.07
N PRO A 51 20.76 -8.34 0.85
CA PRO A 51 20.64 -7.19 1.75
C PRO A 51 20.46 -5.91 0.94
N SER A 52 19.46 -5.11 1.30
CA SER A 52 18.99 -4.01 0.47
C SER A 52 19.77 -2.69 0.60
N ASP A 53 21.02 -2.72 1.07
CA ASP A 53 21.84 -1.50 1.19
C ASP A 53 22.07 -0.78 -0.14
N LYS A 54 21.81 -1.46 -1.26
CA LYS A 54 21.92 -0.92 -2.63
C LYS A 54 20.59 -0.41 -3.21
N LEU A 55 19.49 -0.63 -2.51
CA LEU A 55 18.21 -0.10 -2.95
C LEU A 55 18.15 1.38 -2.60
N VAL A 56 18.16 2.20 -3.63
CA VAL A 56 17.56 3.54 -3.53
C VAL A 56 16.08 3.30 -3.21
N GLN A 57 15.78 3.17 -1.91
CA GLN A 57 14.40 3.33 -1.48
C GLN A 57 13.97 4.67 -2.08
N PRO A 58 12.86 4.73 -2.83
CA PRO A 58 12.25 6.01 -3.09
C PRO A 58 12.12 6.62 -1.69
N LYS A 59 12.93 7.62 -1.39
CA LYS A 59 12.72 8.45 -0.22
C LYS A 59 11.37 9.09 -0.47
N THR A 60 10.32 8.42 -0.09
CA THR A 60 9.06 9.07 0.21
C THR A 60 9.41 9.94 1.39
N GLU A 61 10.06 11.06 1.06
CA GLU A 61 10.44 12.06 2.03
C GLU A 61 9.17 12.47 2.73
N GLY A 62 9.09 12.11 3.97
CA GLY A 62 8.25 12.82 4.86
C GLY A 62 7.30 11.98 5.68
N LYS A 63 7.03 12.52 6.79
CA LYS A 63 6.02 12.26 7.82
C LYS A 63 4.69 11.62 7.37
N LEU A 64 4.38 11.60 6.07
CA LEU A 64 3.16 11.02 5.53
C LEU A 64 3.26 9.49 5.41
N ALA A 65 4.35 8.95 4.87
CA ALA A 65 4.55 7.49 4.77
C ALA A 65 4.62 6.86 6.18
N ASP A 66 5.35 7.49 7.11
CA ASP A 66 5.45 7.06 8.51
C ASP A 66 4.10 7.13 9.25
N ARG A 67 3.19 7.98 8.80
CA ARG A 67 1.82 8.09 9.35
C ARG A 67 0.85 7.11 8.73
N LEU A 68 1.10 6.68 7.50
CA LEU A 68 0.22 5.79 6.75
C LEU A 68 0.57 4.33 6.96
N TYR A 69 1.85 4.01 7.05
CA TYR A 69 2.33 2.64 7.15
C TYR A 69 2.97 2.38 8.50
N SER A 70 2.50 1.33 9.16
CA SER A 70 3.05 0.88 10.44
C SER A 70 4.33 0.07 10.25
N ASP A 71 4.46 -0.60 9.11
CA ASP A 71 5.66 -1.34 8.72
C ASP A 71 5.77 -1.42 7.19
N THR A 72 7.01 -1.36 6.68
CA THR A 72 7.31 -1.50 5.25
C THR A 72 8.51 -2.40 5.06
N LEU A 73 8.42 -3.30 4.09
CA LEU A 73 9.51 -4.20 3.72
C LEU A 73 9.77 -4.10 2.22
N THR A 74 11.02 -3.82 1.86
CA THR A 74 11.49 -3.89 0.47
C THR A 74 12.61 -4.93 0.38
N ARG A 75 12.48 -5.87 -0.55
CA ARG A 75 13.51 -6.87 -0.85
C ARG A 75 13.70 -7.03 -2.34
N ILE A 76 14.94 -7.26 -2.76
CA ILE A 76 15.25 -7.78 -4.09
C ILE A 76 15.56 -9.25 -3.95
N TYR A 77 14.87 -10.07 -4.71
CA TYR A 77 15.16 -11.48 -4.84
C TYR A 77 15.82 -11.74 -6.17
N THR A 78 16.96 -12.41 -6.13
CA THR A 78 17.68 -12.86 -7.33
C THR A 78 17.54 -14.35 -7.47
N GLN A 79 17.23 -14.81 -8.68
CA GLN A 79 17.11 -16.23 -8.98
C GLN A 79 18.49 -16.84 -9.23
N ALA A 80 18.83 -17.85 -8.44
CA ALA A 80 20.08 -18.59 -8.62
C ALA A 80 20.10 -19.31 -9.98
N GLY A 81 21.12 -19.03 -10.78
CA GLY A 81 21.36 -19.64 -12.08
C GLY A 81 20.90 -18.83 -13.29
N THR A 82 19.90 -18.00 -13.20
CA THR A 82 19.46 -17.11 -14.31
C THR A 82 19.90 -15.67 -14.12
N GLY A 83 20.12 -15.24 -12.89
CA GLY A 83 20.40 -13.84 -12.57
C GLY A 83 19.18 -12.92 -12.67
N GLU A 84 18.00 -13.47 -12.91
CA GLU A 84 16.76 -12.69 -12.90
C GLU A 84 16.53 -12.10 -11.51
N ALA A 85 16.08 -10.84 -11.47
CA ALA A 85 15.81 -10.14 -10.22
C ALA A 85 14.38 -9.61 -10.17
N VAL A 86 13.76 -9.73 -9.01
CA VAL A 86 12.42 -9.22 -8.71
C VAL A 86 12.46 -8.37 -7.45
N MET A 87 11.94 -7.16 -7.54
CA MET A 87 11.74 -6.31 -6.36
C MET A 87 10.35 -6.58 -5.76
N MET A 88 10.32 -6.82 -4.47
CA MET A 88 9.11 -6.93 -3.68
C MET A 88 9.03 -5.76 -2.70
N LEU A 89 7.90 -5.06 -2.71
CA LEU A 89 7.56 -4.04 -1.73
C LEU A 89 6.29 -4.46 -1.00
N MET A 90 6.35 -4.54 0.31
CA MET A 90 5.20 -4.72 1.18
C MET A 90 5.04 -3.50 2.07
N ALA A 91 3.81 -3.00 2.20
CA ALA A 91 3.47 -1.91 3.08
C ALA A 91 2.24 -2.32 3.91
N TYR A 92 2.36 -2.27 5.22
CA TYR A 92 1.31 -2.61 6.16
C TYR A 92 0.86 -1.37 6.93
N GLY A 93 -0.44 -1.10 6.92
CA GLY A 93 -1.07 -0.07 7.72
C GLY A 93 -2.02 -0.68 8.74
N SER A 94 -1.82 -0.40 10.02
CA SER A 94 -2.68 -0.86 11.11
C SER A 94 -3.99 -0.07 11.22
N THR A 95 -4.10 1.05 10.55
CA THR A 95 -5.31 1.89 10.53
C THR A 95 -5.92 1.88 9.14
N GLN A 96 -7.19 1.54 9.05
CA GLN A 96 -7.96 1.76 7.82
C GLN A 96 -8.54 3.18 7.88
N SER A 97 -7.89 4.11 7.21
CA SER A 97 -8.42 5.45 6.98
C SER A 97 -8.49 5.70 5.48
N ASP A 98 -9.40 6.56 5.05
CA ASP A 98 -9.50 6.98 3.64
C ASP A 98 -8.22 7.68 3.15
N LEU A 99 -7.33 8.06 4.09
CA LEU A 99 -6.00 8.60 3.81
C LEU A 99 -4.99 7.50 3.43
N LEU A 100 -5.30 6.23 3.70
CA LEU A 100 -4.56 5.06 3.21
C LEU A 100 -4.89 4.81 1.73
N GLN A 101 -4.83 5.83 0.92
CA GLN A 101 -4.83 5.65 -0.51
C GLN A 101 -3.50 5.02 -0.90
N LEU A 102 -3.53 3.70 -1.08
CA LEU A 102 -2.45 2.98 -1.72
C LEU A 102 -1.99 3.78 -2.94
N HIS A 103 -0.73 4.13 -2.97
CA HIS A 103 -0.09 4.66 -4.14
C HIS A 103 -0.22 3.63 -5.27
N ARG A 104 -1.25 3.82 -6.09
CA ARG A 104 -1.46 2.93 -7.22
C ARG A 104 -0.36 3.17 -8.23
N PRO A 105 0.28 2.12 -8.76
CA PRO A 105 1.31 2.26 -9.78
C PRO A 105 0.87 3.09 -10.98
N GLU A 106 -0.41 3.01 -11.34
CA GLU A 106 -1.01 3.80 -12.42
C GLU A 106 -0.91 5.32 -12.21
N THR A 107 -0.82 5.75 -10.96
CA THR A 107 -0.66 7.17 -10.62
C THR A 107 0.81 7.53 -10.41
N CYS A 108 1.58 6.65 -9.75
CA CYS A 108 2.97 6.92 -9.42
C CYS A 108 3.89 6.82 -10.63
N TYR A 109 3.78 5.79 -11.45
CA TYR A 109 4.71 5.54 -12.54
C TYR A 109 4.73 6.66 -13.57
N PRO A 110 3.60 7.22 -14.03
CA PRO A 110 3.59 8.39 -14.92
C PRO A 110 4.28 9.62 -14.32
N ALA A 111 4.15 9.84 -13.00
CA ALA A 111 4.81 10.94 -12.32
C ALA A 111 6.36 10.84 -12.36
N PHE A 112 6.89 9.62 -12.51
CA PHE A 112 8.32 9.35 -12.70
C PHE A 112 8.73 9.19 -14.16
N GLY A 113 7.86 9.56 -15.10
CA GLY A 113 8.15 9.50 -16.53
C GLY A 113 7.97 8.13 -17.18
N PHE A 114 7.38 7.16 -16.47
CA PHE A 114 7.04 5.88 -17.07
C PHE A 114 5.75 5.98 -17.88
N ARG A 115 5.72 5.28 -19.02
CA ARG A 115 4.51 5.12 -19.81
C ARG A 115 3.86 3.79 -19.48
N ILE A 116 2.60 3.81 -19.05
CA ILE A 116 1.83 2.59 -18.83
C ILE A 116 1.32 2.10 -20.16
N GLU A 117 1.71 0.87 -20.54
CA GLU A 117 1.27 0.21 -21.76
C GLU A 117 0.07 -0.70 -21.52
N ARG A 118 0.02 -1.33 -20.36
CA ARG A 118 -1.09 -2.21 -19.99
C ARG A 118 -1.36 -2.14 -18.48
N SER A 119 -2.63 -2.12 -18.12
CA SER A 119 -3.10 -2.33 -16.75
C SER A 119 -4.34 -3.22 -16.80
N ALA A 120 -4.29 -4.37 -16.16
CA ALA A 120 -5.36 -5.35 -16.18
C ALA A 120 -5.64 -5.88 -14.75
N ALA A 121 -6.92 -6.02 -14.43
CA ALA A 121 -7.31 -6.78 -13.24
C ALA A 121 -7.08 -8.26 -13.50
N VAL A 122 -6.37 -8.90 -12.60
CA VAL A 122 -6.06 -10.33 -12.66
C VAL A 122 -6.43 -11.01 -11.34
N ARG A 123 -6.52 -12.32 -11.37
CA ARG A 123 -6.72 -13.14 -10.18
C ARG A 123 -5.51 -14.04 -10.01
N LEU A 124 -4.91 -13.99 -8.84
CA LEU A 124 -3.79 -14.84 -8.48
C LEU A 124 -4.29 -15.96 -7.57
N ASP A 125 -4.08 -17.20 -8.00
CA ASP A 125 -4.40 -18.37 -7.20
C ASP A 125 -3.18 -18.71 -6.32
N ILE A 126 -3.32 -18.49 -5.01
CA ILE A 126 -2.27 -18.76 -4.04
C ILE A 126 -2.77 -19.82 -3.07
N GLY A 127 -2.31 -21.05 -3.25
CA GLY A 127 -2.77 -22.21 -2.49
C GLY A 127 -4.26 -22.44 -2.69
N HIS A 128 -5.07 -22.22 -1.65
CA HIS A 128 -6.54 -22.40 -1.72
C HIS A 128 -7.30 -21.06 -1.80
N ARG A 129 -6.63 -19.95 -2.04
CA ARG A 129 -7.24 -18.62 -2.10
C ARG A 129 -6.96 -17.96 -3.43
N ALA A 130 -8.01 -17.39 -4.00
CA ALA A 130 -7.92 -16.52 -5.15
C ALA A 130 -7.85 -15.06 -4.69
N LEU A 131 -6.74 -14.40 -4.96
CA LEU A 131 -6.53 -13.01 -4.59
C LEU A 131 -6.76 -12.09 -5.80
N PRO A 132 -7.58 -11.04 -5.66
CA PRO A 132 -7.66 -10.02 -6.68
C PRO A 132 -6.33 -9.27 -6.74
N ALA A 133 -5.79 -9.12 -7.94
CA ALA A 133 -4.54 -8.42 -8.19
C ALA A 133 -4.65 -7.54 -9.44
N ARG A 134 -3.65 -6.72 -9.67
CA ARG A 134 -3.52 -5.93 -10.88
C ARG A 134 -2.15 -6.15 -11.50
N GLU A 135 -2.17 -6.52 -12.76
CA GLU A 135 -0.97 -6.60 -13.58
C GLU A 135 -0.77 -5.26 -14.30
N LEU A 136 0.44 -4.76 -14.27
CA LEU A 136 0.82 -3.51 -14.92
C LEU A 136 2.07 -3.72 -15.76
N LEU A 137 2.02 -3.26 -17.01
CA LEU A 137 3.19 -3.15 -17.87
C LEU A 137 3.50 -1.67 -18.08
N ALA A 138 4.70 -1.27 -17.71
CA ALA A 138 5.16 0.11 -17.86
C ALA A 138 6.56 0.14 -18.47
N VAL A 139 6.80 1.10 -19.36
CA VAL A 139 8.10 1.34 -19.99
C VAL A 139 8.70 2.59 -19.37
N GLY A 140 9.92 2.45 -18.87
CA GLY A 140 10.66 3.57 -18.28
C GLY A 140 11.03 4.65 -19.29
N PRO A 141 11.37 5.86 -18.83
CA PRO A 141 11.86 6.91 -19.71
C PRO A 141 13.14 6.43 -20.41
N ALA A 142 13.28 6.80 -21.70
CA ALA A 142 14.50 6.54 -22.43
C ALA A 142 15.68 7.21 -21.69
N ARG A 143 16.71 6.45 -21.37
CA ARG A 143 17.95 7.03 -20.83
C ARG A 143 18.67 7.71 -22.01
N HIS A 144 18.76 9.01 -21.94
CA HIS A 144 19.61 9.82 -22.81
C HIS A 144 21.03 9.85 -22.26
#